data_856ec9c9bbc36dcdf7f4f6ca64d4eeb9
#
_entry.id   856ec9c9bbc36dcdf7f4f6ca64d4eeb9
#
_cell.length_a   1.000
_cell.length_b   1.000
_cell.length_c   1.000
_cell.angle_alpha   90.00
_cell.angle_beta   90.00
_cell.angle_gamma   90.00
#
_symmetry.space_group_name_H-M   'P 1'
#
loop_
_entity.id
_entity.type
_entity.pdbx_description
1 polymer ?
#
loop_
_entity_poly.entity_id
_entity_poly.type
_entity_poly.pdbx_seq_one_letter_code
_entity_poly.pdbx_strand_id
1 'polypeptide(L)'
;MKIAFWSSAQGSSGVTSNLACVSIASAMEYSYKSILIENHYQKNKLGSILKYQWANYTEREENFQFRHVGIDYIINQFSNSRYDGSTVKYLYRAVKEPARVIKEASLEILDNTLYYIPVSYQLNQQTFDYNLYGNIKDILDATEIFADITYIDTSNQNNLSSKIILEEVDLVVVNLIQNASMIQYFFDNYSSILSKCVFLISNYNKNSSLNLDKISKTHSISKPIIAAIPNNIEYQEAVSRGTVVEFLARNYTCGRKSPNYNFIRGVKKAAAMIMETASNMSQKEECL
;
A
#
# COMPACT_ATOMS: atom_id res chain seq x y z
N MET A 1 11.55 -5.67 -1.63
CA MET A 1 10.48 -6.31 -0.83
C MET A 1 9.12 -5.73 -1.15
N LYS A 2 8.09 -6.56 -1.33
CA LYS A 2 6.72 -6.18 -1.72
C LYS A 2 5.73 -6.44 -0.58
N ILE A 3 4.97 -5.44 -0.15
CA ILE A 3 4.03 -5.51 0.98
C ILE A 3 2.65 -5.04 0.53
N ALA A 4 1.66 -5.94 0.48
CA ALA A 4 0.29 -5.59 0.15
C ALA A 4 -0.51 -5.24 1.41
N PHE A 5 -1.20 -4.10 1.41
CA PHE A 5 -2.27 -3.81 2.34
C PHE A 5 -3.59 -4.20 1.72
N TRP A 6 -4.33 -5.07 2.38
CA TRP A 6 -5.55 -5.65 1.83
C TRP A 6 -6.60 -5.96 2.90
N SER A 7 -7.83 -6.16 2.51
CA SER A 7 -8.92 -6.65 3.36
C SER A 7 -9.89 -7.50 2.58
N SER A 8 -10.44 -8.53 3.20
CA SER A 8 -11.56 -9.31 2.65
C SER A 8 -12.91 -8.58 2.75
N ALA A 9 -12.98 -7.51 3.54
CA ALA A 9 -14.20 -6.73 3.76
C ALA A 9 -14.42 -5.73 2.63
N GLN A 10 -15.66 -5.61 2.16
CA GLN A 10 -16.06 -4.58 1.23
C GLN A 10 -16.26 -3.24 1.97
N GLY A 11 -15.46 -2.22 1.59
CA GLY A 11 -15.54 -0.86 2.14
C GLY A 11 -15.03 -0.73 3.58
N SER A 12 -14.79 0.50 4.01
CA SER A 12 -14.52 0.97 5.38
C SER A 12 -13.55 0.17 6.27
N SER A 13 -12.76 -0.75 5.71
CA SER A 13 -11.77 -1.55 6.46
C SER A 13 -10.49 -0.76 6.80
N GLY A 14 -10.35 0.47 6.31
CA GLY A 14 -9.23 1.35 6.59
C GLY A 14 -7.92 0.99 5.87
N VAL A 15 -7.95 0.16 4.82
CA VAL A 15 -6.74 -0.27 4.09
C VAL A 15 -5.90 0.92 3.66
N THR A 16 -6.45 1.81 2.85
CA THR A 16 -5.74 2.98 2.31
C THR A 16 -5.24 3.93 3.40
N SER A 17 -6.07 4.23 4.41
CA SER A 17 -5.67 5.12 5.50
C SER A 17 -4.61 4.50 6.41
N ASN A 18 -4.69 3.20 6.69
CA ASN A 18 -3.66 2.50 7.47
C ASN A 18 -2.35 2.39 6.69
N LEU A 19 -2.42 2.10 5.39
CA LEU A 19 -1.24 2.10 4.53
C LEU A 19 -0.56 3.48 4.56
N ALA A 20 -1.32 4.56 4.40
CA ALA A 20 -0.78 5.92 4.44
C ALA A 20 -0.05 6.22 5.77
N CYS A 21 -0.69 5.96 6.92
CA CYS A 21 -0.04 6.28 8.19
C CYS A 21 1.14 5.36 8.51
N VAL A 22 1.09 4.08 8.14
CA VAL A 22 2.18 3.12 8.36
C VAL A 22 3.37 3.42 7.47
N SER A 23 3.16 3.68 6.17
CA SER A 23 4.25 3.97 5.24
C SER A 23 4.98 5.27 5.58
N ILE A 24 4.24 6.32 5.97
CA ILE A 24 4.84 7.58 6.44
C ILE A 24 5.62 7.35 7.74
N ALA A 25 5.05 6.62 8.70
CA ALA A 25 5.74 6.30 9.94
C ALA A 25 7.00 5.47 9.70
N SER A 26 6.95 4.49 8.79
CA SER A 26 8.11 3.71 8.39
C SER A 26 9.19 4.58 7.75
N ALA A 27 8.83 5.49 6.86
CA ALA A 27 9.76 6.42 6.23
C ALA A 27 10.40 7.41 7.23
N MET A 28 9.68 7.78 8.31
CA MET A 28 10.20 8.63 9.39
C MET A 28 11.13 7.90 10.37
N GLU A 29 10.94 6.60 10.55
CA GLU A 29 11.66 5.79 11.54
C GLU A 29 12.85 5.05 10.93
N TYR A 30 12.73 4.63 9.67
CA TYR A 30 13.71 3.78 8.99
C TYR A 30 14.25 4.49 7.75
N SER A 31 15.52 4.25 7.43
CA SER A 31 16.19 4.86 6.27
C SER A 31 15.95 4.11 4.95
N TYR A 32 14.84 3.38 4.84
CA TYR A 32 14.50 2.65 3.63
C TYR A 32 13.81 3.56 2.61
N LYS A 33 14.21 3.43 1.36
CA LYS A 33 13.51 4.04 0.24
C LYS A 33 12.27 3.22 -0.08
N SER A 34 11.11 3.84 0.00
CA SER A 34 9.82 3.18 -0.17
C SER A 34 9.02 3.80 -1.30
N ILE A 35 8.22 2.97 -1.97
CA ILE A 35 7.30 3.42 -3.01
C ILE A 35 5.90 2.88 -2.77
N LEU A 36 4.90 3.72 -3.03
CA LEU A 36 3.48 3.43 -2.87
C LEU A 36 2.83 3.25 -4.23
N ILE A 37 2.03 2.19 -4.38
CA ILE A 37 1.20 1.91 -5.57
C ILE A 37 -0.21 1.60 -5.10
N GLU A 38 -1.21 1.93 -5.93
CA GLU A 38 -2.59 1.47 -5.69
C GLU A 38 -3.16 0.77 -6.94
N ASN A 39 -3.92 -0.30 -6.75
CA ASN A 39 -4.65 -0.99 -7.82
C ASN A 39 -6.16 -0.71 -7.80
N HIS A 40 -6.53 0.51 -7.46
CA HIS A 40 -7.91 0.98 -7.46
C HIS A 40 -8.23 1.71 -8.77
N TYR A 41 -9.33 1.35 -9.43
CA TYR A 41 -9.77 2.00 -10.66
C TYR A 41 -10.27 3.42 -10.43
N GLN A 42 -10.87 3.73 -9.33
CA GLN A 42 -11.48 5.04 -9.12
C GLN A 42 -10.76 5.84 -8.04
N LYS A 43 -10.50 7.11 -8.39
CA LYS A 43 -10.05 8.18 -7.49
C LYS A 43 -8.76 7.79 -6.75
N ASN A 44 -7.65 8.33 -7.20
CA ASN A 44 -6.41 8.41 -6.42
C ASN A 44 -6.72 8.51 -4.91
N LYS A 45 -7.22 7.42 -4.30
CA LYS A 45 -7.64 7.44 -2.89
C LYS A 45 -6.45 7.73 -2.02
N LEU A 46 -5.37 7.03 -2.29
CA LEU A 46 -4.11 7.23 -1.60
C LEU A 46 -3.52 8.62 -1.92
N GLY A 47 -3.53 9.03 -3.18
CA GLY A 47 -3.09 10.37 -3.59
C GLY A 47 -3.88 11.48 -2.91
N SER A 48 -5.20 11.35 -2.76
CA SER A 48 -6.02 12.33 -2.06
C SER A 48 -5.73 12.43 -0.55
N ILE A 49 -5.28 11.36 0.06
CA ILE A 49 -4.88 11.29 1.48
C ILE A 49 -3.50 11.91 1.72
N LEU A 50 -2.56 11.62 0.80
CA LEU A 50 -1.16 12.01 0.96
C LEU A 50 -0.89 13.49 0.66
N LYS A 51 -1.71 14.13 -0.19
CA LYS A 51 -1.35 15.45 -0.65
C LYS A 51 -2.50 16.37 -1.04
N TYR A 52 -2.74 17.36 -0.22
CA TYR A 52 -3.61 18.50 -0.54
C TYR A 52 -3.19 19.26 -1.83
N GLN A 53 -1.91 19.31 -2.18
CA GLN A 53 -1.40 20.06 -3.33
C GLN A 53 -1.65 19.40 -4.71
N TRP A 54 -2.18 18.16 -4.76
CA TRP A 54 -2.49 17.47 -6.01
C TRP A 54 -3.62 18.11 -6.80
N ALA A 55 -4.61 18.70 -6.13
CA ALA A 55 -5.67 19.47 -6.80
C ALA A 55 -5.10 20.56 -7.73
N ASN A 56 -3.95 21.14 -7.34
CA ASN A 56 -3.25 22.16 -8.14
C ASN A 56 -2.46 21.57 -9.33
N TYR A 57 -2.20 20.26 -9.33
CA TYR A 57 -1.48 19.60 -10.43
C TYR A 57 -2.42 19.12 -11.54
N THR A 58 -3.63 18.66 -11.20
CA THR A 58 -4.65 18.24 -12.17
C THR A 58 -5.25 19.42 -12.94
N GLU A 59 -5.31 20.63 -12.35
CA GLU A 59 -5.76 21.85 -13.02
C GLU A 59 -4.69 22.47 -13.96
N ARG A 60 -3.43 22.01 -13.90
CA ARG A 60 -2.34 22.45 -14.78
C ARG A 60 -2.03 21.46 -15.90
N GLU A 61 -2.96 20.60 -16.29
CA GLU A 61 -2.80 19.58 -17.35
C GLU A 61 -2.44 20.12 -18.75
N GLU A 62 -2.40 21.42 -18.95
CA GLU A 62 -1.91 22.02 -20.19
C GLU A 62 -0.38 22.08 -20.33
N ASN A 63 0.38 21.77 -19.28
CA ASN A 63 1.84 21.80 -19.32
C ASN A 63 2.47 20.43 -19.59
N PHE A 64 3.23 20.33 -20.64
CA PHE A 64 3.98 19.19 -21.19
C PHE A 64 4.80 18.34 -20.19
N GLN A 65 5.01 18.81 -18.97
CA GLN A 65 5.85 18.15 -17.95
C GLN A 65 5.22 16.94 -17.27
N PHE A 66 3.89 16.73 -17.36
CA PHE A 66 3.18 15.67 -16.64
C PHE A 66 2.83 14.44 -17.49
N ARG A 67 3.27 14.36 -18.74
CA ARG A 67 3.02 13.20 -19.61
C ARG A 67 3.70 11.90 -19.13
N HIS A 68 4.60 11.99 -18.15
CA HIS A 68 5.43 10.88 -17.68
C HIS A 68 5.10 10.45 -16.25
N VAL A 69 4.05 10.97 -15.61
CA VAL A 69 3.70 10.65 -14.22
C VAL A 69 2.54 9.66 -14.17
N GLY A 70 2.64 8.68 -13.26
CA GLY A 70 1.56 7.73 -12.96
C GLY A 70 1.68 6.38 -13.64
N ILE A 71 0.74 5.51 -13.24
CA ILE A 71 0.75 4.09 -13.62
C ILE A 71 0.62 3.88 -15.13
N ASP A 72 -0.14 4.75 -15.84
CA ASP A 72 -0.33 4.62 -17.30
C ASP A 72 0.95 4.88 -18.07
N TYR A 73 1.79 5.79 -17.60
CA TYR A 73 3.10 5.99 -18.21
C TYR A 73 3.93 4.70 -18.12
N ILE A 74 3.96 4.07 -16.96
CA ILE A 74 4.68 2.81 -16.76
C ILE A 74 4.11 1.73 -17.66
N ILE A 75 2.78 1.53 -17.66
CA ILE A 75 2.10 0.55 -18.50
C ILE A 75 2.46 0.77 -19.98
N ASN A 76 2.45 2.01 -20.44
CA ASN A 76 2.81 2.33 -21.84
C ASN A 76 4.27 1.98 -22.16
N GLN A 77 5.21 2.26 -21.26
CA GLN A 77 6.62 1.92 -21.45
C GLN A 77 6.81 0.39 -21.52
N PHE A 78 6.15 -0.36 -20.63
CA PHE A 78 6.26 -1.82 -20.58
C PHE A 78 5.53 -2.50 -21.75
N SER A 79 4.35 -2.01 -22.14
CA SER A 79 3.59 -2.54 -23.27
C SER A 79 4.30 -2.29 -24.60
N ASN A 80 4.86 -1.11 -24.82
CA ASN A 80 5.58 -0.76 -26.04
C ASN A 80 6.90 -1.57 -26.17
N SER A 81 7.53 -1.97 -25.06
CA SER A 81 8.72 -2.79 -25.09
C SER A 81 8.46 -4.23 -25.58
N ARG A 82 7.20 -4.69 -25.50
CA ARG A 82 6.76 -6.01 -25.97
C ARG A 82 6.44 -6.06 -27.47
N TYR A 83 6.16 -4.92 -28.09
CA TYR A 83 5.79 -4.80 -29.51
C TYR A 83 6.92 -4.13 -30.31
N ASP A 84 7.88 -4.94 -30.79
CA ASP A 84 8.70 -4.54 -31.93
C ASP A 84 8.04 -5.12 -33.20
N GLY A 85 7.59 -4.25 -34.11
CA GLY A 85 6.75 -4.58 -35.28
C GLY A 85 7.43 -5.43 -36.37
N SER A 86 8.44 -6.24 -36.07
CA SER A 86 9.07 -7.18 -36.97
C SER A 86 8.81 -8.62 -36.55
N THR A 87 7.88 -9.27 -37.25
CA THR A 87 7.68 -10.73 -37.40
C THR A 87 8.06 -11.62 -36.20
N VAL A 88 7.01 -12.04 -35.45
CA VAL A 88 6.92 -13.35 -34.78
C VAL A 88 8.24 -13.91 -34.16
N LYS A 89 8.87 -13.12 -33.33
CA LYS A 89 9.71 -13.61 -32.24
C LYS A 89 9.37 -12.77 -31.03
N TYR A 90 8.83 -13.42 -30.00
CA TYR A 90 8.67 -12.86 -28.66
C TYR A 90 10.06 -12.59 -28.07
N LEU A 91 10.71 -11.55 -28.55
CA LEU A 91 11.88 -11.00 -27.91
C LEU A 91 11.36 -10.09 -26.81
N TYR A 92 11.42 -10.57 -25.58
CA TYR A 92 11.37 -9.76 -24.39
C TYR A 92 12.44 -8.67 -24.51
N ARG A 93 12.03 -7.54 -25.06
CA ARG A 93 12.88 -6.36 -25.00
C ARG A 93 12.65 -5.77 -23.63
N ALA A 94 13.50 -6.15 -22.67
CA ALA A 94 13.47 -5.58 -21.34
C ALA A 94 13.42 -4.05 -21.42
N VAL A 95 12.57 -3.42 -20.62
CA VAL A 95 12.54 -1.96 -20.51
C VAL A 95 13.96 -1.50 -20.17
N LYS A 96 14.51 -0.63 -20.99
CA LYS A 96 15.80 -0.02 -20.66
C LYS A 96 15.61 0.87 -19.43
N GLU A 97 16.42 0.62 -18.40
CA GLU A 97 16.42 1.39 -17.15
C GLU A 97 15.05 1.42 -16.41
N PRO A 98 14.51 0.27 -15.96
CA PRO A 98 13.20 0.20 -15.32
C PRO A 98 13.11 1.11 -14.07
N ALA A 99 14.18 1.22 -13.28
CA ALA A 99 14.25 2.12 -12.13
C ALA A 99 14.05 3.60 -12.51
N ARG A 100 14.53 4.02 -13.68
CA ARG A 100 14.33 5.37 -14.20
C ARG A 100 12.87 5.61 -14.57
N VAL A 101 12.24 4.65 -15.25
CA VAL A 101 10.81 4.72 -15.59
C VAL A 101 9.96 4.87 -14.32
N ILE A 102 10.24 4.07 -13.29
CA ILE A 102 9.55 4.16 -11.99
C ILE A 102 9.78 5.53 -11.34
N LYS A 103 11.01 6.03 -11.34
CA LYS A 103 11.33 7.36 -10.79
C LYS A 103 10.58 8.48 -11.50
N GLU A 104 10.57 8.48 -12.84
CA GLU A 104 9.88 9.48 -13.65
C GLU A 104 8.36 9.45 -13.45
N ALA A 105 7.79 8.25 -13.26
CA ALA A 105 6.37 8.05 -13.01
C ALA A 105 5.92 8.41 -11.59
N SER A 106 6.85 8.51 -10.65
CA SER A 106 6.54 8.67 -9.23
C SER A 106 6.66 10.12 -8.77
N LEU A 107 6.02 10.39 -7.65
CA LEU A 107 6.05 11.64 -6.94
C LEU A 107 6.71 11.45 -5.59
N GLU A 108 7.53 12.36 -5.24
CA GLU A 108 8.19 12.38 -3.95
C GLU A 108 7.25 12.94 -2.87
N ILE A 109 6.95 12.13 -1.87
CA ILE A 109 6.06 12.48 -0.74
C ILE A 109 6.89 12.94 0.47
N LEU A 110 8.00 12.25 0.75
CA LEU A 110 8.99 12.62 1.76
C LEU A 110 10.38 12.52 1.14
N ASP A 111 11.19 13.52 1.40
CA ASP A 111 12.51 13.71 0.78
C ASP A 111 13.34 12.43 0.74
N ASN A 112 13.57 11.92 -0.46
CA ASN A 112 14.36 10.73 -0.79
C ASN A 112 13.94 9.41 -0.13
N THR A 113 12.83 9.38 0.65
CA THR A 113 12.44 8.20 1.43
C THR A 113 11.11 7.60 1.02
N LEU A 114 10.11 8.42 0.64
CA LEU A 114 8.78 7.94 0.29
C LEU A 114 8.30 8.52 -1.03
N TYR A 115 8.00 7.64 -1.98
CA TYR A 115 7.50 7.95 -3.31
C TYR A 115 6.09 7.38 -3.50
N TYR A 116 5.33 7.94 -4.44
CA TYR A 116 4.00 7.47 -4.79
C TYR A 116 3.79 7.50 -6.30
N ILE A 117 3.27 6.42 -6.87
CA ILE A 117 2.85 6.34 -8.26
C ILE A 117 1.34 6.59 -8.34
N PRO A 118 0.91 7.73 -8.90
CA PRO A 118 -0.50 8.02 -9.06
C PRO A 118 -1.20 7.07 -10.01
N VAL A 119 -2.47 6.80 -9.73
CA VAL A 119 -3.35 6.17 -10.71
C VAL A 119 -3.87 7.25 -11.65
N SER A 120 -3.65 7.07 -12.94
CA SER A 120 -4.13 8.01 -13.93
C SER A 120 -5.60 7.79 -14.26
N TYR A 121 -6.17 8.78 -14.92
CA TYR A 121 -7.56 8.78 -15.34
C TYR A 121 -7.75 7.81 -16.51
N GLN A 122 -8.28 6.62 -16.27
CA GLN A 122 -8.69 5.70 -17.33
C GLN A 122 -10.19 5.80 -17.62
N LEU A 123 -10.56 5.54 -18.86
CA LEU A 123 -11.93 5.72 -19.34
C LEU A 123 -12.94 4.76 -18.69
N ASN A 124 -12.51 3.54 -18.32
CA ASN A 124 -13.35 2.57 -17.64
C ASN A 124 -12.54 1.52 -16.86
N GLN A 125 -13.21 0.86 -15.92
CA GLN A 125 -12.62 -0.13 -15.03
C GLN A 125 -12.06 -1.35 -15.78
N GLN A 126 -12.75 -1.83 -16.80
CA GLN A 126 -12.33 -3.04 -17.54
C GLN A 126 -11.00 -2.81 -18.25
N THR A 127 -10.84 -1.64 -18.89
CA THR A 127 -9.58 -1.27 -19.55
C THR A 127 -8.44 -1.14 -18.53
N PHE A 128 -8.71 -0.51 -17.39
CA PHE A 128 -7.72 -0.41 -16.29
C PHE A 128 -7.30 -1.78 -15.78
N ASP A 129 -8.27 -2.64 -15.43
CA ASP A 129 -7.99 -3.97 -14.90
C ASP A 129 -7.24 -4.85 -15.91
N TYR A 130 -7.59 -4.75 -17.20
CA TYR A 130 -6.90 -5.48 -18.27
C TYR A 130 -5.46 -5.01 -18.44
N ASN A 131 -5.25 -3.71 -18.52
CA ASN A 131 -3.91 -3.13 -18.71
C ASN A 131 -3.01 -3.39 -17.50
N LEU A 132 -3.56 -3.23 -16.30
CA LEU A 132 -2.80 -3.49 -15.07
C LEU A 132 -2.50 -4.98 -14.92
N TYR A 133 -3.47 -5.86 -15.14
CA TYR A 133 -3.26 -7.31 -15.09
C TYR A 133 -2.09 -7.76 -15.96
N GLY A 134 -2.02 -7.27 -17.22
CA GLY A 134 -0.97 -7.65 -18.15
C GLY A 134 0.43 -7.15 -17.77
N ASN A 135 0.55 -6.16 -16.89
CA ASN A 135 1.82 -5.49 -16.58
C ASN A 135 2.20 -5.47 -15.09
N ILE A 136 1.30 -5.88 -14.19
CA ILE A 136 1.51 -5.69 -12.75
C ILE A 136 2.76 -6.39 -12.22
N LYS A 137 3.08 -7.59 -12.72
CA LYS A 137 4.27 -8.31 -12.31
C LYS A 137 5.54 -7.55 -12.70
N ASP A 138 5.64 -7.13 -13.96
CA ASP A 138 6.79 -6.35 -14.45
C ASP A 138 6.92 -5.01 -13.70
N ILE A 139 5.78 -4.39 -13.34
CA ILE A 139 5.77 -3.16 -12.54
C ILE A 139 6.34 -3.43 -11.14
N LEU A 140 5.89 -4.49 -10.48
CA LEU A 140 6.37 -4.87 -9.16
C LEU A 140 7.87 -5.17 -9.16
N ASP A 141 8.36 -5.90 -10.16
CA ASP A 141 9.78 -6.18 -10.32
C ASP A 141 10.59 -4.89 -10.55
N ALA A 142 10.07 -3.97 -11.36
CA ALA A 142 10.72 -2.67 -11.58
C ALA A 142 10.75 -1.80 -10.32
N THR A 143 9.72 -1.85 -9.48
CA THR A 143 9.72 -1.10 -8.22
C THR A 143 10.74 -1.63 -7.23
N GLU A 144 11.04 -2.93 -7.21
CA GLU A 144 12.12 -3.50 -6.37
C GLU A 144 13.53 -3.05 -6.80
N ILE A 145 13.72 -2.73 -8.09
CA ILE A 145 14.99 -2.14 -8.56
C ILE A 145 15.12 -0.68 -8.12
N PHE A 146 14.00 0.04 -7.94
CA PHE A 146 13.97 1.45 -7.59
C PHE A 146 13.99 1.70 -6.08
N ALA A 147 13.29 0.89 -5.29
CA ALA A 147 13.06 1.09 -3.86
C ALA A 147 13.26 -0.19 -3.05
N ASP A 148 13.65 -0.05 -1.80
CA ASP A 148 13.84 -1.18 -0.87
C ASP A 148 12.49 -1.82 -0.51
N ILE A 149 11.43 -1.01 -0.45
CA ILE A 149 10.09 -1.45 -0.07
C ILE A 149 9.04 -0.91 -1.05
N THR A 150 8.22 -1.81 -1.58
CA THR A 150 7.04 -1.48 -2.36
C THR A 150 5.79 -1.75 -1.52
N TYR A 151 5.07 -0.72 -1.15
CA TYR A 151 3.77 -0.80 -0.49
C TYR A 151 2.65 -0.73 -1.52
N ILE A 152 1.67 -1.63 -1.44
CA ILE A 152 0.60 -1.74 -2.42
C ILE A 152 -0.76 -1.61 -1.73
N ASP A 153 -1.54 -0.59 -2.07
CA ASP A 153 -2.94 -0.45 -1.68
C ASP A 153 -3.79 -1.37 -2.57
N THR A 154 -4.07 -2.57 -2.06
CA THR A 154 -4.68 -3.62 -2.85
C THR A 154 -6.20 -3.60 -2.74
N SER A 155 -6.87 -3.53 -3.88
CA SER A 155 -8.33 -3.60 -3.97
C SER A 155 -8.85 -4.94 -3.45
N ASN A 156 -9.99 -4.89 -2.76
CA ASN A 156 -10.74 -6.08 -2.35
C ASN A 156 -11.69 -6.60 -3.44
N GLN A 157 -11.68 -5.98 -4.61
CA GLN A 157 -12.43 -6.46 -5.75
C GLN A 157 -11.83 -7.79 -6.25
N ASN A 158 -12.70 -8.68 -6.72
CA ASN A 158 -12.28 -9.96 -7.29
C ASN A 158 -11.76 -9.76 -8.73
N ASN A 159 -10.72 -8.95 -8.89
CA ASN A 159 -10.05 -8.71 -10.16
C ASN A 159 -8.74 -9.49 -10.25
N LEU A 160 -8.25 -9.68 -11.47
CA LEU A 160 -7.06 -10.48 -11.72
C LEU A 160 -5.79 -9.81 -11.18
N SER A 161 -5.70 -8.48 -11.24
CA SER A 161 -4.54 -7.75 -10.72
C SER A 161 -4.39 -7.92 -9.21
N SER A 162 -5.47 -7.88 -8.44
CA SER A 162 -5.43 -8.14 -6.99
C SER A 162 -4.97 -9.55 -6.66
N LYS A 163 -5.39 -10.56 -7.45
CA LYS A 163 -4.93 -11.94 -7.26
C LYS A 163 -3.43 -12.07 -7.46
N ILE A 164 -2.93 -11.54 -8.58
CA ILE A 164 -1.47 -11.55 -8.86
C ILE A 164 -0.71 -10.81 -7.74
N ILE A 165 -1.18 -9.62 -7.33
CA ILE A 165 -0.54 -8.89 -6.24
C ILE A 165 -0.44 -9.76 -4.99
N LEU A 166 -1.56 -10.37 -4.56
CA LEU A 166 -1.57 -11.23 -3.38
C LEU A 166 -0.71 -12.50 -3.54
N GLU A 167 -0.44 -12.97 -4.75
CA GLU A 167 0.47 -14.09 -5.02
C GLU A 167 1.94 -13.65 -4.98
N GLU A 168 2.27 -12.52 -5.61
CA GLU A 168 3.64 -12.04 -5.84
C GLU A 168 4.27 -11.28 -4.66
N VAL A 169 3.47 -10.81 -3.69
CA VAL A 169 4.01 -10.06 -2.55
C VAL A 169 4.62 -10.97 -1.48
N ASP A 170 5.63 -10.47 -0.81
CA ASP A 170 6.33 -11.16 0.27
C ASP A 170 5.50 -11.15 1.55
N LEU A 171 4.76 -10.06 1.81
CA LEU A 171 3.95 -9.88 3.02
C LEU A 171 2.58 -9.30 2.70
N VAL A 172 1.54 -9.82 3.34
CA VAL A 172 0.17 -9.27 3.28
C VAL A 172 -0.22 -8.70 4.64
N VAL A 173 -0.46 -7.40 4.68
CA VAL A 173 -1.03 -6.70 5.85
C VAL A 173 -2.56 -6.76 5.75
N VAL A 174 -3.16 -7.71 6.44
CA VAL A 174 -4.61 -7.91 6.43
C VAL A 174 -5.28 -6.92 7.37
N ASN A 175 -6.04 -5.99 6.80
CA ASN A 175 -6.80 -5.00 7.56
C ASN A 175 -8.16 -5.56 7.97
N LEU A 176 -8.36 -5.74 9.26
CA LEU A 176 -9.57 -6.23 9.87
C LEU A 176 -10.24 -5.13 10.70
N ILE A 177 -11.55 -5.19 10.84
CA ILE A 177 -12.32 -4.37 11.78
C ILE A 177 -12.80 -5.23 12.95
N GLN A 178 -13.19 -4.60 14.07
CA GLN A 178 -13.73 -5.30 15.23
C GLN A 178 -15.16 -5.80 14.98
N ASN A 179 -15.27 -6.74 14.03
CA ASN A 179 -16.50 -7.43 13.66
C ASN A 179 -16.24 -8.94 13.59
N ALA A 180 -16.83 -9.71 14.50
CA ALA A 180 -16.54 -11.15 14.64
C ALA A 180 -16.84 -11.94 13.36
N SER A 181 -17.97 -11.67 12.70
CA SER A 181 -18.34 -12.39 11.47
C SER A 181 -17.40 -12.09 10.30
N MET A 182 -16.94 -10.84 10.18
CA MET A 182 -15.99 -10.47 9.13
C MET A 182 -14.60 -11.06 9.36
N ILE A 183 -14.16 -11.12 10.63
CA ILE A 183 -12.90 -11.77 10.98
C ILE A 183 -13.00 -13.27 10.70
N GLN A 184 -14.09 -13.93 11.14
CA GLN A 184 -14.31 -15.34 10.88
C GLN A 184 -14.34 -15.64 9.37
N TYR A 185 -15.04 -14.82 8.60
CA TYR A 185 -15.10 -14.94 7.14
C TYR A 185 -13.71 -14.93 6.49
N PHE A 186 -12.81 -14.07 6.97
CA PHE A 186 -11.43 -14.05 6.48
C PHE A 186 -10.74 -15.40 6.73
N PHE A 187 -10.77 -15.92 7.94
CA PHE A 187 -10.09 -17.18 8.29
C PHE A 187 -10.68 -18.39 7.59
N ASP A 188 -11.98 -18.39 7.32
CA ASP A 188 -12.67 -19.48 6.62
C ASP A 188 -12.34 -19.51 5.12
N ASN A 189 -12.08 -18.36 4.50
CA ASN A 189 -11.99 -18.25 3.04
C ASN A 189 -10.59 -17.95 2.47
N TYR A 190 -9.64 -17.51 3.32
CA TYR A 190 -8.33 -17.04 2.84
C TYR A 190 -7.16 -17.78 3.51
N SER A 191 -7.34 -19.05 3.81
CA SER A 191 -6.30 -19.88 4.45
C SER A 191 -5.01 -19.99 3.63
N SER A 192 -5.10 -19.93 2.31
CA SER A 192 -3.95 -20.06 1.40
C SER A 192 -2.89 -18.95 1.54
N ILE A 193 -3.27 -17.76 2.02
CA ILE A 193 -2.33 -16.64 2.19
C ILE A 193 -1.85 -16.45 3.64
N LEU A 194 -2.37 -17.22 4.60
CA LEU A 194 -2.10 -17.03 6.02
C LEU A 194 -0.61 -17.07 6.38
N SER A 195 0.18 -17.87 5.68
CA SER A 195 1.62 -18.03 5.94
C SER A 195 2.43 -16.75 5.78
N LYS A 196 1.92 -15.81 4.98
CA LYS A 196 2.54 -14.50 4.73
C LYS A 196 1.69 -13.31 5.22
N CYS A 197 0.82 -13.54 6.21
CA CYS A 197 -0.05 -12.50 6.75
C CYS A 197 0.44 -11.94 8.08
N VAL A 198 0.31 -10.62 8.22
CA VAL A 198 0.20 -9.92 9.51
C VAL A 198 -1.15 -9.22 9.59
N PHE A 199 -1.64 -9.02 10.81
CA PHE A 199 -3.00 -8.53 11.04
C PHE A 199 -3.01 -7.15 11.64
N LEU A 200 -3.80 -6.26 11.07
CA LEU A 200 -3.94 -4.89 11.52
C LEU A 200 -5.42 -4.59 11.82
N ILE A 201 -5.73 -4.40 13.10
CA ILE A 201 -7.10 -4.07 13.51
C ILE A 201 -7.30 -2.56 13.35
N SER A 202 -8.13 -2.21 12.37
CA SER A 202 -8.41 -0.84 11.97
C SER A 202 -9.45 -0.19 12.89
N ASN A 203 -9.38 1.14 13.05
CA ASN A 203 -10.35 1.89 13.84
C ASN A 203 -10.57 1.31 15.25
N TYR A 204 -9.49 0.82 15.84
CA TYR A 204 -9.55 0.03 17.06
C TYR A 204 -10.11 0.82 18.25
N ASN A 205 -11.17 0.26 18.82
CA ASN A 205 -11.75 0.74 20.08
C ASN A 205 -11.37 -0.21 21.22
N LYS A 206 -10.57 0.29 22.19
CA LYS A 206 -10.12 -0.49 23.34
C LYS A 206 -11.25 -0.97 24.27
N ASN A 207 -12.39 -0.29 24.24
CA ASN A 207 -13.57 -0.60 25.06
C ASN A 207 -14.45 -1.69 24.45
N SER A 208 -14.16 -2.14 23.22
CA SER A 208 -14.87 -3.25 22.60
C SER A 208 -14.57 -4.56 23.32
N SER A 209 -15.59 -5.40 23.49
CA SER A 209 -15.42 -6.77 23.97
C SER A 209 -14.56 -7.63 23.04
N LEU A 210 -14.46 -7.26 21.77
CA LEU A 210 -13.63 -7.89 20.75
C LEU A 210 -12.26 -7.20 20.70
N ASN A 211 -11.49 -7.32 21.77
CA ASN A 211 -10.15 -6.76 21.87
C ASN A 211 -9.07 -7.65 21.22
N LEU A 212 -7.84 -7.13 21.09
CA LEU A 212 -6.72 -7.84 20.45
C LEU A 212 -6.48 -9.22 21.06
N ASP A 213 -6.48 -9.36 22.39
CA ASP A 213 -6.22 -10.64 23.05
C ASP A 213 -7.32 -11.66 22.72
N LYS A 214 -8.57 -11.24 22.64
CA LYS A 214 -9.68 -12.11 22.27
C LYS A 214 -9.59 -12.53 20.80
N ILE A 215 -9.33 -11.59 19.90
CA ILE A 215 -9.14 -11.90 18.47
C ILE A 215 -7.97 -12.89 18.29
N SER A 216 -6.82 -12.59 18.90
CA SER A 216 -5.62 -13.41 18.83
C SER A 216 -5.88 -14.85 19.33
N LYS A 217 -6.55 -15.00 20.48
CA LYS A 217 -6.89 -16.30 21.06
C LYS A 217 -7.90 -17.07 20.21
N THR A 218 -8.97 -16.41 19.76
CA THR A 218 -10.05 -17.05 19.00
C THR A 218 -9.55 -17.62 17.67
N HIS A 219 -8.64 -16.91 17.00
CA HIS A 219 -8.14 -17.30 15.67
C HIS A 219 -6.69 -17.79 15.68
N SER A 220 -6.14 -18.10 16.88
CA SER A 220 -4.78 -18.61 17.06
C SER A 220 -3.70 -17.73 16.41
N ILE A 221 -3.90 -16.42 16.41
CA ILE A 221 -2.94 -15.46 15.86
C ILE A 221 -1.82 -15.22 16.87
N SER A 222 -0.58 -15.36 16.45
CA SER A 222 0.58 -15.04 17.27
C SER A 222 0.65 -13.54 17.58
N LYS A 223 0.97 -13.16 18.82
CA LYS A 223 1.05 -11.75 19.25
C LYS A 223 2.01 -10.88 18.42
N PRO A 224 3.19 -11.39 17.99
CA PRO A 224 4.11 -10.60 17.16
C PRO A 224 3.57 -10.19 15.79
N ILE A 225 2.52 -10.84 15.27
CA ILE A 225 1.97 -10.57 13.94
C ILE A 225 0.59 -9.92 13.97
N ILE A 226 0.18 -9.34 15.10
CA ILE A 226 -1.08 -8.59 15.21
C ILE A 226 -0.86 -7.26 15.93
N ALA A 227 -1.36 -6.18 15.33
CA ALA A 227 -1.36 -4.83 15.89
C ALA A 227 -2.70 -4.13 15.70
N ALA A 228 -2.87 -2.98 16.33
CA ALA A 228 -4.07 -2.16 16.18
C ALA A 228 -3.73 -0.70 15.88
N ILE A 229 -4.49 -0.11 14.98
CA ILE A 229 -4.53 1.33 14.74
C ILE A 229 -5.76 1.87 15.49
N PRO A 230 -5.58 2.60 16.60
CA PRO A 230 -6.68 3.16 17.36
C PRO A 230 -7.50 4.16 16.53
N ASN A 231 -8.79 4.24 16.82
CA ASN A 231 -9.63 5.30 16.27
C ASN A 231 -9.08 6.67 16.72
N ASN A 232 -9.00 7.61 15.77
CA ASN A 232 -8.57 8.99 16.04
C ASN A 232 -9.27 9.94 15.09
N ILE A 233 -10.04 10.88 15.65
CA ILE A 233 -10.88 11.82 14.89
C ILE A 233 -10.00 12.80 14.09
N GLU A 234 -8.96 13.36 14.70
CA GLU A 234 -8.06 14.30 14.01
C GLU A 234 -7.35 13.65 12.82
N TYR A 235 -6.99 12.36 12.95
CA TYR A 235 -6.43 11.60 11.83
C TYR A 235 -7.47 11.39 10.71
N GLN A 236 -8.72 11.07 11.05
CA GLN A 236 -9.80 10.95 10.06
C GLN A 236 -10.06 12.26 9.33
N GLU A 237 -10.01 13.38 10.05
CA GLU A 237 -10.09 14.71 9.42
C GLU A 237 -8.88 14.99 8.51
N ALA A 238 -7.67 14.59 8.93
CA ALA A 238 -6.47 14.72 8.10
C ALA A 238 -6.59 13.87 6.83
N VAL A 239 -7.12 12.65 6.91
CA VAL A 239 -7.45 11.81 5.76
C VAL A 239 -8.41 12.50 4.80
N SER A 240 -9.49 13.10 5.34
CA SER A 240 -10.50 13.80 4.52
C SER A 240 -9.96 15.06 3.84
N ARG A 241 -8.97 15.71 4.45
CA ARG A 241 -8.36 16.96 3.95
C ARG A 241 -7.10 16.75 3.14
N GLY A 242 -6.60 15.49 3.02
CA GLY A 242 -5.33 15.23 2.34
C GLY A 242 -4.10 15.79 3.06
N THR A 243 -4.15 15.85 4.41
CA THR A 243 -3.08 16.44 5.25
C THR A 243 -2.46 15.43 6.21
N VAL A 244 -2.43 14.15 5.80
CA VAL A 244 -1.93 13.05 6.65
C VAL A 244 -0.44 13.18 6.92
N VAL A 245 0.34 13.63 5.93
CA VAL A 245 1.79 13.84 6.09
C VAL A 245 2.05 14.89 7.18
N GLU A 246 1.40 16.04 7.12
CA GLU A 246 1.52 17.13 8.08
C GLU A 246 1.00 16.73 9.46
N PHE A 247 -0.09 15.96 9.52
CA PHE A 247 -0.63 15.45 10.78
C PHE A 247 0.39 14.54 11.47
N LEU A 248 0.97 13.59 10.75
CA LEU A 248 1.96 12.68 11.31
C LEU A 248 3.24 13.44 11.70
N ALA A 249 3.77 14.32 10.84
CA ALA A 249 4.96 15.10 11.15
C ALA A 249 4.80 15.91 12.45
N ARG A 250 3.65 16.56 12.66
CA ARG A 250 3.39 17.35 13.88
C ARG A 250 3.22 16.51 15.13
N ASN A 251 2.67 15.29 15.00
CA ASN A 251 2.30 14.47 16.16
C ASN A 251 3.29 13.34 16.43
N TYR A 252 4.28 13.09 15.57
CA TYR A 252 5.14 11.90 15.62
C TYR A 252 5.88 11.73 16.95
N THR A 253 6.27 12.83 17.59
CA THR A 253 6.97 12.87 18.90
C THR A 253 6.06 13.32 20.04
N CYS A 254 4.72 13.29 19.86
CA CYS A 254 3.80 13.79 20.87
C CYS A 254 3.92 13.00 22.20
N GLY A 255 3.83 13.71 23.31
CA GLY A 255 3.90 13.13 24.63
C GLY A 255 2.59 12.47 25.07
N ARG A 256 2.62 11.72 26.20
CA ARG A 256 1.48 10.94 26.73
C ARG A 256 0.22 11.77 27.04
N LYS A 257 0.35 13.08 27.20
CA LYS A 257 -0.78 14.00 27.46
C LYS A 257 -1.51 14.42 26.17
N SER A 258 -0.93 14.17 24.99
CA SER A 258 -1.57 14.48 23.71
C SER A 258 -2.76 13.55 23.45
N PRO A 259 -3.88 14.04 22.92
CA PRO A 259 -4.99 13.21 22.48
C PRO A 259 -4.58 12.22 21.38
N ASN A 260 -3.54 12.56 20.62
CA ASN A 260 -3.02 11.75 19.51
C ASN A 260 -2.01 10.67 19.93
N TYR A 261 -1.56 10.68 21.19
CA TYR A 261 -0.51 9.78 21.68
C TYR A 261 -0.82 8.30 21.41
N ASN A 262 -2.04 7.85 21.76
CA ASN A 262 -2.41 6.44 21.60
C ASN A 262 -2.45 6.02 20.14
N PHE A 263 -2.91 6.91 19.25
CA PHE A 263 -2.93 6.69 17.80
C PHE A 263 -1.50 6.57 17.27
N ILE A 264 -0.65 7.56 17.52
CA ILE A 264 0.75 7.56 17.06
C ILE A 264 1.50 6.33 17.57
N ARG A 265 1.32 5.98 18.84
CA ARG A 265 1.90 4.75 19.40
C ARG A 265 1.41 3.49 18.70
N GLY A 266 0.12 3.43 18.33
CA GLY A 266 -0.46 2.34 17.55
C GLY A 266 0.17 2.23 16.16
N VAL A 267 0.29 3.36 15.46
CA VAL A 267 0.92 3.44 14.14
C VAL A 267 2.40 3.00 14.20
N LYS A 268 3.18 3.51 15.16
CA LYS A 268 4.58 3.09 15.35
C LYS A 268 4.72 1.60 15.62
N LYS A 269 3.85 1.04 16.45
CA LYS A 269 3.85 -0.41 16.72
C LYS A 269 3.49 -1.22 15.48
N ALA A 270 2.53 -0.77 14.68
CA ALA A 270 2.15 -1.42 13.44
C ALA A 270 3.30 -1.38 12.42
N ALA A 271 3.94 -0.22 12.26
CA ALA A 271 5.10 -0.08 11.38
C ALA A 271 6.26 -1.01 11.83
N ALA A 272 6.61 -1.02 13.11
CA ALA A 272 7.65 -1.89 13.65
C ALA A 272 7.32 -3.38 13.42
N MET A 273 6.10 -3.81 13.72
CA MET A 273 5.64 -5.19 13.50
C MET A 273 5.80 -5.62 12.03
N ILE A 274 5.38 -4.75 11.11
CA ILE A 274 5.45 -5.02 9.67
C ILE A 274 6.92 -5.13 9.24
N MET A 275 7.76 -4.19 9.65
CA MET A 275 9.18 -4.15 9.28
C MET A 275 9.97 -5.34 9.87
N GLU A 276 9.74 -5.68 11.13
CA GLU A 276 10.37 -6.84 11.77
C GLU A 276 9.96 -8.16 11.10
N THR A 277 8.67 -8.32 10.79
CA THR A 277 8.18 -9.52 10.09
C THR A 277 8.78 -9.63 8.70
N ALA A 278 8.80 -8.53 7.97
CA ALA A 278 9.33 -8.43 6.64
C ALA A 278 10.84 -8.77 6.61
N SER A 279 11.64 -8.20 7.51
CA SER A 279 13.06 -8.50 7.63
C SER A 279 13.34 -9.96 7.96
N ASN A 280 12.52 -10.57 8.82
CA ASN A 280 12.65 -11.99 9.19
C ASN A 280 12.31 -12.93 8.02
N MET A 281 11.45 -12.52 7.10
CA MET A 281 11.12 -13.30 5.88
C MET A 281 12.30 -13.28 4.90
N SER A 282 12.86 -12.10 4.61
CA SER A 282 14.00 -11.96 3.70
C SER A 282 15.21 -12.78 4.15
N GLN A 283 15.51 -12.81 5.46
CA GLN A 283 16.63 -13.61 6.01
C GLN A 283 16.42 -15.12 5.87
N LYS A 284 15.19 -15.61 5.84
CA LYS A 284 14.89 -17.03 5.64
C LYS A 284 15.10 -17.47 4.20
N GLU A 285 14.84 -16.59 3.23
CA GLU A 285 15.06 -16.88 1.80
C GLU A 285 16.54 -16.89 1.43
N GLU A 286 17.39 -16.09 2.09
CA GLU A 286 18.84 -16.11 1.89
C GLU A 286 19.53 -17.36 2.49
N CYS A 287 18.84 -18.06 3.39
CA CYS A 287 19.39 -19.27 4.05
C CYS A 287 18.93 -20.59 3.40
N LEU A 288 18.12 -20.56 2.35
CA LEU A 288 17.64 -21.70 1.58
C LEU A 288 18.31 -21.75 0.19
#